data_084c9c98de7af6e9a51af7f08ebe0358
#
_entry.id   084c9c98de7af6e9a51af7f08ebe0358
#
_cell.length_a   1.000
_cell.length_b   1.000
_cell.length_c   1.000
_cell.angle_alpha   90.00
_cell.angle_beta   90.00
_cell.angle_gamma   90.00
#
_symmetry.space_group_name_H-M   'P 1'
#
loop_
_entity.id
_entity.type
_entity.pdbx_description
1 polymer ?
#
loop_
_entity_poly.entity_id
_entity_poly.type
_entity_poly.pdbx_seq_one_letter_code
_entity_poly.pdbx_strand_id
1 'polypeptide(L)'
;MQWRRLIATLCRIGLVTIEDGEERFTPAGEERARNVIRRHRLAERLFMDVLSIRDEVEIESSACKFEHILSADVTDRICTLLGHPVACPHGSPIPRGECCAENRVLDGSEIAGMLSGIKNL
;
A
#
# COMPACT_ATOMS: atom_id res chain seq x y z
N MET A 1 25.26 4.40 -1.61
CA MET A 1 23.85 4.32 -1.26
C MET A 1 23.50 5.36 -0.19
N GLN A 2 22.41 6.01 -0.33
CA GLN A 2 22.00 7.15 0.50
C GLN A 2 21.13 6.74 1.70
N TRP A 3 21.21 5.49 2.10
CA TRP A 3 20.38 4.96 3.18
C TRP A 3 20.50 5.75 4.48
N ARG A 4 21.75 6.04 4.90
CA ARG A 4 21.97 6.80 6.14
C ARG A 4 21.40 8.20 6.08
N ARG A 5 21.47 8.85 4.92
CA ARG A 5 20.90 10.17 4.72
C ARG A 5 19.37 10.11 4.78
N LEU A 6 18.79 9.08 4.19
CA LEU A 6 17.35 8.88 4.22
C LEU A 6 16.87 8.70 5.65
N ILE A 7 17.52 7.83 6.42
CA ILE A 7 17.17 7.61 7.83
C ILE A 7 17.30 8.90 8.63
N ALA A 8 18.40 9.64 8.46
CA ALA A 8 18.59 10.91 9.16
C ALA A 8 17.50 11.92 8.83
N THR A 9 17.09 11.99 7.56
CA THR A 9 16.00 12.88 7.13
C THR A 9 14.68 12.46 7.76
N LEU A 10 14.38 11.17 7.77
CA LEU A 10 13.14 10.65 8.35
C LEU A 10 13.09 10.88 9.87
N CYS A 11 14.22 10.78 10.55
CA CYS A 11 14.31 11.10 11.98
C CYS A 11 14.03 12.59 12.22
N ARG A 12 14.60 13.46 11.40
CA ARG A 12 14.47 14.90 11.54
C ARG A 12 13.02 15.37 11.35
N ILE A 13 12.28 14.75 10.43
CA ILE A 13 10.88 15.11 10.19
C ILE A 13 9.89 14.32 11.05
N GLY A 14 10.40 13.50 11.96
CA GLY A 14 9.54 12.83 12.94
C GLY A 14 8.85 11.54 12.48
N LEU A 15 9.29 10.94 11.38
CA LEU A 15 8.69 9.71 10.86
C LEU A 15 9.38 8.45 11.36
N VAL A 16 10.64 8.58 11.76
CA VAL A 16 11.44 7.46 12.27
C VAL A 16 12.13 7.90 13.55
N THR A 17 12.31 7.00 14.48
CA THR A 17 13.09 7.20 15.68
C THR A 17 14.13 6.08 15.78
N ILE A 18 15.19 6.33 16.52
CA ILE A 18 16.20 5.32 16.78
C ILE A 18 16.13 4.95 18.26
N GLU A 19 15.83 3.69 18.55
CA GLU A 19 15.73 3.16 19.90
C GLU A 19 16.63 1.93 20.02
N ASP A 20 17.52 1.95 20.99
CA ASP A 20 18.47 0.86 21.24
C ASP A 20 19.27 0.47 19.98
N GLY A 21 19.63 1.48 19.16
CA GLY A 21 20.39 1.26 17.93
C GLY A 21 19.56 0.78 16.75
N GLU A 22 18.25 0.63 16.91
CA GLU A 22 17.36 0.18 15.85
C GLU A 22 16.46 1.31 15.37
N GLU A 23 16.27 1.37 14.07
CA GLU A 23 15.32 2.31 13.47
C GLU A 23 13.89 1.77 13.62
N ARG A 24 12.99 2.63 14.08
CA ARG A 24 11.59 2.30 14.25
C ARG A 24 10.74 3.43 13.69
N PHE A 25 9.61 3.09 13.08
CA PHE A 25 8.64 4.10 12.68
C PHE A 25 7.98 4.71 13.90
N THR A 26 7.81 6.03 13.87
CA THR A 26 6.90 6.70 14.80
C THR A 26 5.45 6.42 14.35
N PRO A 27 4.44 6.71 15.17
CA PRO A 27 3.04 6.58 14.72
C PRO A 27 2.78 7.36 13.42
N ALA A 28 3.35 8.55 13.28
CA ALA A 28 3.23 9.33 12.04
C ALA A 28 3.95 8.65 10.88
N GLY A 29 5.10 8.03 11.14
CA GLY A 29 5.84 7.27 10.13
C GLY A 29 5.09 6.03 9.67
N GLU A 30 4.46 5.31 10.59
CA GLU A 30 3.64 4.16 10.25
C GLU A 30 2.47 4.53 9.35
N GLU A 31 1.78 5.62 9.69
CA GLU A 31 0.66 6.11 8.89
C GLU A 31 1.12 6.49 7.50
N ARG A 32 2.25 7.17 7.40
CA ARG A 32 2.83 7.57 6.11
C ARG A 32 3.22 6.36 5.28
N ALA A 33 3.87 5.39 5.89
CA ALA A 33 4.27 4.15 5.23
C ALA A 33 3.06 3.36 4.76
N ARG A 34 2.03 3.28 5.60
CA ARG A 34 0.79 2.59 5.26
C ARG A 34 0.14 3.22 4.03
N ASN A 35 0.08 4.54 3.96
CA ASN A 35 -0.52 5.25 2.83
C ASN A 35 0.26 5.03 1.54
N VAL A 36 1.59 5.04 1.60
CA VAL A 36 2.43 4.78 0.44
C VAL A 36 2.24 3.34 -0.05
N ILE A 37 2.26 2.39 0.87
CA ILE A 37 2.06 0.98 0.54
C ILE A 37 0.68 0.76 -0.08
N ARG A 38 -0.35 1.38 0.48
CA ARG A 38 -1.71 1.29 -0.05
C ARG A 38 -1.78 1.78 -1.49
N ARG A 39 -1.22 2.96 -1.75
CA ARG A 39 -1.21 3.54 -3.10
C ARG A 39 -0.47 2.66 -4.08
N HIS A 40 0.69 2.16 -3.70
CA HIS A 40 1.50 1.30 -4.55
C HIS A 40 0.77 0.01 -4.92
N ARG A 41 0.21 -0.67 -3.93
CA ARG A 41 -0.47 -1.95 -4.14
C ARG A 41 -1.78 -1.80 -4.90
N LEU A 42 -2.51 -0.70 -4.68
CA LEU A 42 -3.69 -0.38 -5.47
C LEU A 42 -3.32 -0.08 -6.93
N ALA A 43 -2.22 0.63 -7.14
CA ALA A 43 -1.74 0.92 -8.49
C ALA A 43 -1.37 -0.37 -9.23
N GLU A 44 -0.72 -1.31 -8.56
CA GLU A 44 -0.41 -2.62 -9.15
C GLU A 44 -1.67 -3.36 -9.59
N ARG A 45 -2.71 -3.33 -8.75
CA ARG A 45 -4.00 -3.92 -9.09
C ARG A 45 -4.63 -3.25 -10.29
N LEU A 46 -4.60 -1.92 -10.32
CA LEU A 46 -5.15 -1.15 -11.43
C LEU A 46 -4.48 -1.52 -12.75
N PHE A 47 -3.15 -1.54 -12.74
CA PHE A 47 -2.39 -1.83 -13.96
C PHE A 47 -2.60 -3.26 -14.45
N MET A 48 -2.65 -4.22 -13.56
CA MET A 48 -2.84 -5.61 -13.94
C MET A 48 -4.30 -5.93 -14.26
N ASP A 49 -5.23 -5.56 -13.41
CA ASP A 49 -6.63 -5.98 -13.52
C ASP A 49 -7.43 -5.17 -14.54
N VAL A 50 -7.16 -3.88 -14.64
CA VAL A 50 -7.93 -2.99 -15.52
C VAL A 50 -7.20 -2.71 -16.83
N LEU A 51 -5.91 -2.39 -16.74
CA LEU A 51 -5.11 -2.02 -17.91
C LEU A 51 -4.43 -3.23 -18.57
N SER A 52 -4.53 -4.40 -17.96
CA SER A 52 -4.01 -5.65 -18.50
C SER A 52 -2.50 -5.65 -18.78
N ILE A 53 -1.76 -4.89 -18.00
CA ILE A 53 -0.29 -4.89 -18.09
C ILE A 53 0.21 -6.16 -17.42
N ARG A 54 1.10 -6.91 -18.09
CA ARG A 54 1.62 -8.19 -17.59
C ARG A 54 3.11 -8.17 -17.28
N ASP A 55 3.84 -7.17 -17.76
CA ASP A 55 5.26 -7.06 -17.49
C ASP A 55 5.49 -6.58 -16.07
N GLU A 56 6.09 -7.45 -15.25
CA GLU A 56 6.32 -7.16 -13.83
C GLU A 56 7.22 -5.93 -13.61
N VAL A 57 8.20 -5.74 -14.45
CA VAL A 57 9.10 -4.59 -14.35
C VAL A 57 8.36 -3.30 -14.66
N GLU A 58 7.51 -3.32 -15.67
CA GLU A 58 6.69 -2.16 -16.05
C GLU A 58 5.68 -1.84 -14.93
N ILE A 59 5.02 -2.85 -14.38
CA ILE A 59 4.06 -2.66 -13.29
C ILE A 59 4.74 -2.02 -12.08
N GLU A 60 5.87 -2.56 -11.65
CA GLU A 60 6.59 -2.06 -10.49
C GLU A 60 7.09 -0.62 -10.70
N SER A 61 7.69 -0.36 -11.84
CA SER A 61 8.20 0.97 -12.17
C SER A 61 7.08 2.01 -12.25
N SER A 62 5.97 1.66 -12.89
CA SER A 62 4.83 2.55 -13.03
C SER A 62 4.13 2.79 -11.70
N ALA A 63 4.00 1.74 -10.87
CA ALA A 63 3.40 1.88 -9.56
C ALA A 63 4.22 2.79 -8.66
N CYS A 64 5.54 2.68 -8.69
CA CYS A 64 6.42 3.55 -7.91
C CYS A 64 6.26 5.02 -8.28
N LYS A 65 6.10 5.32 -9.57
CA LYS A 65 5.89 6.69 -10.04
C LYS A 65 4.48 7.18 -9.72
N PHE A 66 3.51 6.32 -9.93
CA PHE A 66 2.10 6.66 -9.77
C PHE A 66 1.74 6.99 -8.33
N GLU A 67 2.31 6.27 -7.37
CA GLU A 67 2.01 6.50 -5.94
C GLU A 67 2.36 7.92 -5.48
N HIS A 68 3.34 8.55 -6.12
CA HIS A 68 3.75 9.91 -5.75
C HIS A 68 2.77 10.99 -6.19
N ILE A 69 1.93 10.71 -7.15
CA ILE A 69 0.98 11.70 -7.67
C ILE A 69 -0.45 11.48 -7.21
N LEU A 70 -0.71 10.39 -6.49
CA LEU A 70 -2.06 10.09 -6.03
C LEU A 70 -2.42 10.88 -4.78
N SER A 71 -3.56 11.56 -4.83
CA SER A 71 -4.16 12.12 -3.63
C SER A 71 -4.92 11.04 -2.87
N ALA A 72 -5.29 11.33 -1.62
CA ALA A 72 -6.09 10.41 -0.83
C ALA A 72 -7.45 10.14 -1.51
N ASP A 73 -8.08 11.19 -2.04
CA ASP A 73 -9.36 11.05 -2.71
C ASP A 73 -9.28 10.16 -3.95
N VAL A 74 -8.28 10.39 -4.81
CA VAL A 74 -8.10 9.58 -6.01
C VAL A 74 -7.78 8.14 -5.64
N THR A 75 -6.98 7.94 -4.61
CA THR A 75 -6.66 6.59 -4.12
C THR A 75 -7.92 5.85 -3.69
N ASP A 76 -8.79 6.52 -2.95
CA ASP A 76 -10.06 5.92 -2.50
C ASP A 76 -10.96 5.58 -3.68
N ARG A 77 -10.98 6.41 -4.71
CA ARG A 77 -11.77 6.16 -5.92
C ARG A 77 -11.23 4.97 -6.71
N ILE A 78 -9.92 4.81 -6.77
CA ILE A 78 -9.29 3.64 -7.39
C ILE A 78 -9.66 2.38 -6.60
N CYS A 79 -9.57 2.44 -5.28
CA CYS A 79 -9.96 1.33 -4.42
C CYS A 79 -11.41 0.93 -4.67
N THR A 80 -12.31 1.91 -4.75
CA THR A 80 -13.73 1.68 -5.02
C THR A 80 -13.94 1.05 -6.39
N LEU A 81 -13.26 1.56 -7.41
CA LEU A 81 -13.34 1.00 -8.77
C LEU A 81 -12.93 -0.48 -8.78
N LEU A 82 -11.90 -0.82 -8.02
CA LEU A 82 -11.37 -2.18 -7.95
C LEU A 82 -12.16 -3.10 -7.00
N GLY A 83 -13.20 -2.58 -6.35
CA GLY A 83 -14.02 -3.37 -5.44
C GLY A 83 -13.38 -3.56 -4.06
N HIS A 84 -12.59 -2.59 -3.61
CA HIS A 84 -11.92 -2.62 -2.31
C HIS A 84 -11.04 -3.86 -2.12
N PRO A 85 -10.07 -4.10 -3.02
CA PRO A 85 -9.24 -5.30 -2.95
C PRO A 85 -8.45 -5.36 -1.64
N VAL A 86 -8.23 -6.56 -1.14
CA VAL A 86 -7.54 -6.77 0.13
C VAL A 86 -6.08 -7.16 -0.05
N ALA A 87 -5.69 -7.55 -1.25
CA ALA A 87 -4.32 -7.96 -1.54
C ALA A 87 -3.89 -7.49 -2.93
N CYS A 88 -2.60 -7.22 -3.05
CA CYS A 88 -2.01 -6.90 -4.35
C CYS A 88 -1.88 -8.18 -5.19
N PRO A 89 -1.51 -8.07 -6.49
CA PRO A 89 -1.37 -9.26 -7.33
C PRO A 89 -0.37 -10.29 -6.81
N HIS A 90 0.56 -9.88 -5.96
CA HIS A 90 1.55 -10.77 -5.36
C HIS A 90 1.09 -11.36 -4.02
N GLY A 91 -0.14 -11.06 -3.59
CA GLY A 91 -0.70 -11.59 -2.35
C GLY A 91 -0.39 -10.80 -1.09
N SER A 92 0.30 -9.66 -1.21
CA SER A 92 0.58 -8.80 -0.06
C SER A 92 -0.65 -7.97 0.31
N PRO A 93 -0.94 -7.81 1.61
CA PRO A 93 -2.16 -7.11 2.02
C PRO A 93 -2.15 -5.63 1.62
N ILE A 94 -3.32 -5.14 1.22
CA ILE A 94 -3.52 -3.72 0.92
C ILE A 94 -4.13 -3.08 2.17
N PRO A 95 -3.47 -2.09 2.77
CA PRO A 95 -4.04 -1.40 3.93
C PRO A 95 -5.41 -0.79 3.61
N ARG A 96 -6.34 -0.92 4.55
CA ARG A 96 -7.69 -0.39 4.37
C ARG A 96 -7.69 1.13 4.47
N GLY A 97 -8.57 1.77 3.73
CA GLY A 97 -8.76 3.21 3.75
C GLY A 97 -10.18 3.56 4.15
N GLU A 98 -10.46 4.85 4.22
CA GLU A 98 -11.78 5.33 4.64
C GLU A 98 -12.89 4.94 3.68
N CYS A 99 -12.58 4.74 2.39
CA CYS A 99 -13.56 4.28 1.41
C CYS A 99 -14.00 2.84 1.64
N CYS A 100 -13.19 2.06 2.36
CA CYS A 100 -13.50 0.66 2.60
C CYS A 100 -14.61 0.55 3.65
N ALA A 101 -15.60 -0.30 3.34
CA ALA A 101 -16.73 -0.49 4.24
C ALA A 101 -16.23 -0.78 5.66
N GLU A 102 -16.77 -0.02 6.61
CA GLU A 102 -16.52 -0.20 8.03
C GLU A 102 -15.14 0.24 8.51
N ASN A 103 -14.20 0.53 7.62
CA ASN A 103 -12.86 0.97 7.99
C ASN A 103 -12.30 0.17 9.18
N ARG A 104 -12.56 -1.13 9.18
CA ARG A 104 -12.23 -2.01 10.29
C ARG A 104 -11.02 -2.87 9.99
N VAL A 105 -10.40 -3.36 11.05
CA VAL A 105 -9.36 -4.37 10.93
C VAL A 105 -10.05 -5.71 10.69
N LEU A 106 -9.72 -6.37 9.58
CA LEU A 106 -10.27 -7.69 9.27
C LEU A 106 -9.57 -8.75 10.12
N ASP A 107 -10.34 -9.72 10.64
CA ASP A 107 -9.72 -10.85 11.32
C ASP A 107 -9.17 -11.85 10.28
N GLY A 108 -8.41 -12.84 10.76
CA GLY A 108 -7.79 -13.82 9.87
C GLY A 108 -8.81 -14.64 9.06
N SER A 109 -9.98 -14.88 9.62
CA SER A 109 -11.06 -15.62 8.96
C SER A 109 -11.62 -14.81 7.79
N GLU A 110 -11.87 -13.54 7.99
CA GLU A 110 -12.39 -12.66 6.96
C GLU A 110 -11.38 -12.52 5.81
N ILE A 111 -10.11 -12.35 6.15
CA ILE A 111 -9.05 -12.24 5.15
C ILE A 111 -8.95 -13.54 4.34
N ALA A 112 -8.99 -14.69 5.01
CA ALA A 112 -8.93 -15.99 4.34
C ALA A 112 -10.11 -16.18 3.39
N GLY A 113 -11.32 -15.78 3.80
CA GLY A 113 -12.50 -15.85 2.96
C GLY A 113 -12.38 -14.99 1.71
N MET A 114 -11.86 -13.77 1.86
CA MET A 114 -11.67 -12.86 0.74
C MET A 114 -10.59 -13.35 -0.22
N LEU A 115 -9.50 -13.91 0.31
CA LEU A 115 -8.44 -14.49 -0.52
C LEU A 115 -8.92 -15.73 -1.28
N SER A 116 -9.77 -16.54 -0.66
CA SER A 116 -10.37 -17.69 -1.32
C SER A 116 -11.22 -17.26 -2.51
N GLY A 117 -12.01 -16.19 -2.36
CA GLY A 117 -12.79 -15.61 -3.45
C GLY A 117 -11.92 -15.14 -4.60
N ILE A 118 -10.79 -14.51 -4.29
CA ILE A 118 -9.85 -14.03 -5.30
C ILE A 118 -9.22 -15.19 -6.08
N LYS A 119 -8.89 -16.27 -5.40
CA LYS A 119 -8.30 -17.45 -6.06
C LYS A 119 -9.22 -18.12 -7.07
N ASN A 120 -10.52 -17.91 -6.94
CA ASN A 120 -11.51 -18.52 -7.81
C ASN A 120 -11.90 -17.64 -9.00
N LEU A 121 -11.25 -16.50 -9.15
CA LEU A 121 -11.53 -15.59 -10.27
C LEU A 121 -10.78 -15.96 -11.52
#